data_c33e350b87dbebe41bbf94a7b7553400
#
_entry.id   c33e350b87dbebe41bbf94a7b7553400
#
_cell.length_a   1.000
_cell.length_b   1.000
_cell.length_c   1.000
_cell.angle_alpha   90.00
_cell.angle_beta   90.00
_cell.angle_gamma   90.00
#
_symmetry.space_group_name_H-M   'P 1'
#
loop_
_entity.id
_entity.type
_entity.pdbx_description
1 polymer ?
#
loop_
_entity_poly.entity_id
_entity_poly.type
_entity_poly.pdbx_seq_one_letter_code
_entity_poly.pdbx_strand_id
1 'polypeptide(L)'
;MLINNWYVAAAASDVRKDKPLKTRMLACDFVLFRDDSGKAVCLSDVCCHRGASLGKGEMNGCNVVCPYHGWEFNGTGQCTLIPAMGPEISIPKRVRVDSYPTQEKY
;
A
#
# COMPACT_ATOMS: atom_id res chain seq x y z
N MET A 1 8.79 14.15 -8.34
CA MET A 1 7.60 13.53 -8.91
C MET A 1 6.52 14.56 -9.18
N LEU A 2 5.89 14.46 -10.32
CA LEU A 2 4.79 15.31 -10.68
C LEU A 2 3.50 14.81 -10.06
N ILE A 3 2.86 15.65 -9.28
CA ILE A 3 1.66 15.25 -8.54
C ILE A 3 0.41 16.00 -8.96
N ASN A 4 0.54 16.93 -9.90
CA ASN A 4 -0.60 17.71 -10.37
C ASN A 4 -1.38 17.03 -11.48
N ASN A 5 -0.85 15.94 -12.03
CA ASN A 5 -1.49 15.20 -13.12
C ASN A 5 -1.93 13.84 -12.64
N TRP A 6 -3.01 13.35 -13.24
CA TRP A 6 -3.53 12.03 -12.97
C TRP A 6 -3.08 11.06 -14.05
N TYR A 7 -2.70 9.87 -13.65
CA TYR A 7 -2.25 8.82 -14.55
C TYR A 7 -3.12 7.59 -14.40
N VAL A 8 -3.34 6.88 -15.49
CA VAL A 8 -4.05 5.61 -15.45
C VAL A 8 -3.10 4.55 -14.91
N ALA A 9 -3.41 4.01 -13.75
CA ALA A 9 -2.59 3.01 -13.07
C ALA A 9 -3.05 1.59 -13.38
N ALA A 10 -4.37 1.37 -13.41
CA ALA A 10 -4.95 0.05 -13.60
C ALA A 10 -6.44 0.19 -13.88
N ALA A 11 -7.05 -0.88 -14.40
CA ALA A 11 -8.51 -0.96 -14.49
C ALA A 11 -9.09 -1.09 -13.09
N ALA A 12 -10.22 -0.43 -12.83
CA ALA A 12 -10.84 -0.47 -11.50
C ALA A 12 -11.14 -1.89 -11.04
N SER A 13 -11.52 -2.78 -11.95
CA SER A 13 -11.83 -4.18 -11.64
C SER A 13 -10.60 -4.98 -11.21
N ASP A 14 -9.40 -4.52 -11.52
CA ASP A 14 -8.17 -5.20 -11.15
C ASP A 14 -7.68 -4.81 -9.75
N VAL A 15 -8.24 -3.74 -9.18
CA VAL A 15 -7.88 -3.27 -7.85
C VAL A 15 -8.80 -3.94 -6.83
N ARG A 16 -8.25 -4.80 -5.99
CA ARG A 16 -9.01 -5.72 -5.15
C ARG A 16 -8.78 -5.48 -3.67
N LYS A 17 -9.72 -5.98 -2.84
CA LYS A 17 -9.57 -5.98 -1.38
C LYS A 17 -8.75 -7.15 -0.88
N ASP A 18 -8.77 -8.26 -1.62
CA ASP A 18 -8.20 -9.53 -1.17
C ASP A 18 -6.77 -9.76 -1.65
N LYS A 19 -6.28 -8.93 -2.55
CA LYS A 19 -4.91 -9.07 -3.05
C LYS A 19 -4.36 -7.73 -3.53
N PRO A 20 -3.15 -7.34 -3.12
CA PRO A 20 -2.54 -6.13 -3.62
C PRO A 20 -2.11 -6.29 -5.08
N LEU A 21 -2.18 -5.20 -5.83
CA LEU A 21 -1.79 -5.14 -7.23
C LEU A 21 -0.57 -4.24 -7.37
N LYS A 22 0.52 -4.77 -7.89
CA LYS A 22 1.69 -3.97 -8.20
C LYS A 22 1.54 -3.32 -9.57
N THR A 23 1.85 -2.04 -9.65
CA THR A 23 1.85 -1.32 -10.92
C THR A 23 3.06 -0.39 -10.98
N ARG A 24 3.45 0.00 -12.19
CA ARG A 24 4.59 0.88 -12.40
C ARG A 24 4.19 2.06 -13.26
N MET A 25 4.52 3.26 -12.77
CA MET A 25 4.24 4.51 -13.47
C MET A 25 5.43 5.45 -13.27
N LEU A 26 5.84 6.15 -14.33
CA LEU A 26 6.93 7.12 -14.25
C LEU A 26 8.20 6.55 -13.63
N ALA A 27 8.52 5.30 -13.97
CA ALA A 27 9.67 4.56 -13.45
C ALA A 27 9.62 4.30 -11.93
N CYS A 28 8.45 4.44 -11.32
CA CYS A 28 8.24 4.14 -9.89
C CYS A 28 7.23 3.02 -9.73
N ASP A 29 7.42 2.19 -8.71
CA ASP A 29 6.54 1.09 -8.41
C ASP A 29 5.53 1.50 -7.34
N PHE A 30 4.27 1.13 -7.55
CA PHE A 30 3.17 1.41 -6.65
C PHE A 30 2.40 0.13 -6.36
N VAL A 31 1.74 0.08 -5.21
CA VAL A 31 0.82 -0.98 -4.87
C VAL A 31 -0.58 -0.41 -4.74
N LEU A 32 -1.55 -1.09 -5.33
CA LEU A 32 -2.96 -0.71 -5.32
C LEU A 32 -3.78 -1.78 -4.63
N PHE A 33 -4.72 -1.34 -3.81
CA PHE A 33 -5.68 -2.24 -3.18
C PHE A 33 -6.91 -1.43 -2.78
N ARG A 34 -7.91 -2.08 -2.17
CA ARG A 34 -9.09 -1.39 -1.66
C ARG A 34 -9.16 -1.51 -0.15
N ASP A 35 -9.59 -0.43 0.50
CA ASP A 35 -9.82 -0.44 1.93
C ASP A 35 -11.22 -1.02 2.25
N ASP A 36 -11.59 -1.01 3.53
CA ASP A 36 -12.87 -1.57 3.98
C ASP A 36 -14.08 -0.86 3.39
N SER A 37 -13.94 0.40 3.04
CA SER A 37 -15.04 1.16 2.42
C SER A 37 -15.13 0.94 0.92
N GLY A 38 -14.21 0.17 0.33
CA GLY A 38 -14.14 -0.06 -1.11
C GLY A 38 -13.39 1.02 -1.87
N LYS A 39 -12.80 1.98 -1.17
CA LYS A 39 -12.01 3.03 -1.80
C LYS A 39 -10.66 2.48 -2.26
N ALA A 40 -10.26 2.85 -3.47
CA ALA A 40 -8.95 2.48 -4.00
C ALA A 40 -7.85 3.21 -3.25
N VAL A 41 -6.77 2.49 -2.92
CA VAL A 41 -5.61 3.02 -2.20
C VAL A 41 -4.38 2.82 -3.07
N CYS A 42 -3.52 3.83 -3.12
CA CYS A 42 -2.25 3.76 -3.83
C CYS A 42 -1.12 4.12 -2.87
N LEU A 43 -0.21 3.18 -2.66
CA LEU A 43 0.97 3.39 -1.82
C LEU A 43 2.23 3.16 -2.64
N SER A 44 3.36 3.69 -2.16
CA SER A 44 4.66 3.28 -2.67
C SER A 44 4.83 1.78 -2.45
N ASP A 45 5.28 1.06 -3.47
CA ASP A 45 5.41 -0.40 -3.40
C ASP A 45 6.56 -0.86 -2.50
N VAL A 46 7.44 0.04 -2.10
CA VAL A 46 8.65 -0.31 -1.36
C VAL A 46 8.40 -0.21 0.13
N CYS A 47 8.51 -1.34 0.83
CA CYS A 47 8.41 -1.37 2.29
C CYS A 47 9.53 -0.54 2.90
N CYS A 48 9.20 0.36 3.84
CA CYS A 48 10.17 1.25 4.46
C CYS A 48 11.23 0.50 5.29
N HIS A 49 10.97 -0.75 5.64
CA HIS A 49 11.86 -1.56 6.46
C HIS A 49 13.04 -2.12 5.65
N ARG A 50 12.78 -2.78 4.54
CA ARG A 50 13.80 -3.49 3.78
C ARG A 50 13.71 -3.30 2.26
N GLY A 51 12.87 -2.41 1.80
CA GLY A 51 12.69 -2.22 0.37
C GLY A 51 11.97 -3.35 -0.34
N ALA A 52 11.34 -4.27 0.41
CA ALA A 52 10.57 -5.35 -0.21
C ALA A 52 9.33 -4.81 -0.90
N SER A 53 8.92 -5.47 -1.98
CA SER A 53 7.75 -5.08 -2.74
C SER A 53 6.46 -5.45 -1.99
N LEU A 54 5.66 -4.44 -1.63
CA LEU A 54 4.36 -4.67 -0.98
C LEU A 54 3.37 -5.35 -1.91
N GLY A 55 3.50 -5.12 -3.22
CA GLY A 55 2.64 -5.76 -4.21
C GLY A 55 2.80 -7.26 -4.31
N LYS A 56 3.88 -7.80 -3.77
CA LYS A 56 4.11 -9.25 -3.70
C LYS A 56 3.61 -9.86 -2.40
N GLY A 57 3.07 -9.04 -1.50
CA GLY A 57 2.55 -9.50 -0.22
C GLY A 57 1.10 -9.91 -0.29
N GLU A 58 0.42 -9.78 0.84
CA GLU A 58 -0.96 -10.20 1.00
C GLU A 58 -1.76 -9.09 1.66
N MET A 59 -3.07 -9.27 1.69
CA MET A 59 -3.96 -8.39 2.43
C MET A 59 -4.37 -9.04 3.75
N ASN A 60 -4.41 -8.24 4.82
CA ASN A 60 -5.00 -8.63 6.09
C ASN A 60 -6.05 -7.58 6.43
N GLY A 61 -7.32 -7.89 6.11
CA GLY A 61 -8.37 -6.90 6.18
C GLY A 61 -8.10 -5.76 5.20
N CYS A 62 -8.03 -4.54 5.70
CA CYS A 62 -7.74 -3.35 4.88
C CYS A 62 -6.25 -2.98 4.83
N ASN A 63 -5.39 -3.79 5.44
CA ASN A 63 -3.96 -3.53 5.48
C ASN A 63 -3.21 -4.39 4.49
N VAL A 64 -2.18 -3.82 3.85
CA VAL A 64 -1.27 -4.60 3.02
C VAL A 64 -0.12 -5.11 3.89
N VAL A 65 0.24 -6.38 3.71
CA VAL A 65 1.25 -7.07 4.50
C VAL A 65 2.50 -7.27 3.68
N CYS A 66 3.63 -6.75 4.18
CA CYS A 66 4.93 -6.93 3.53
C CYS A 66 5.29 -8.42 3.50
N PRO A 67 5.68 -8.97 2.34
CA PRO A 67 5.98 -10.40 2.23
C PRO A 67 7.24 -10.81 2.99
N TYR A 68 8.05 -9.85 3.42
CA TYR A 68 9.36 -10.16 3.99
C TYR A 68 9.32 -10.45 5.48
N HIS A 69 8.74 -9.57 6.28
CA HIS A 69 8.65 -9.79 7.73
C HIS A 69 7.25 -9.53 8.28
N GLY A 70 6.25 -9.43 7.41
CA GLY A 70 4.87 -9.30 7.83
C GLY A 70 4.47 -7.92 8.37
N TRP A 71 5.28 -6.88 8.17
CA TRP A 71 4.88 -5.54 8.54
C TRP A 71 3.61 -5.15 7.80
N GLU A 72 2.65 -4.54 8.49
CA GLU A 72 1.38 -4.16 7.90
C GLU A 72 1.26 -2.65 7.78
N PHE A 73 0.68 -2.21 6.67
CA PHE A 73 0.45 -0.80 6.38
C PHE A 73 -1.01 -0.58 6.02
N ASN A 74 -1.61 0.47 6.56
CA ASN A 74 -2.99 0.82 6.26
C ASN A 74 -3.09 1.68 5.00
N GLY A 75 -4.32 2.12 4.66
CA GLY A 75 -4.58 2.91 3.46
C GLY A 75 -3.95 4.29 3.43
N THR A 76 -3.43 4.78 4.56
CA THR A 76 -2.70 6.05 4.61
C THR A 76 -1.19 5.84 4.50
N GLY A 77 -0.74 4.59 4.40
CA GLY A 77 0.67 4.25 4.36
C GLY A 77 1.32 4.10 5.73
N GLN A 78 0.55 4.30 6.80
CA GLN A 78 1.07 4.18 8.15
C GLN A 78 1.28 2.70 8.51
N CYS A 79 2.44 2.37 9.06
CA CYS A 79 2.68 1.03 9.58
C CYS A 79 1.85 0.83 10.85
N THR A 80 1.06 -0.24 10.87
CA THR A 80 0.16 -0.53 11.99
C THR A 80 0.55 -1.76 12.79
N LEU A 81 1.44 -2.60 12.24
CA LEU A 81 1.89 -3.79 12.92
C LEU A 81 3.30 -4.16 12.49
N ILE A 82 4.15 -4.42 13.48
CA ILE A 82 5.47 -5.03 13.30
C ILE A 82 5.45 -6.30 14.14
N PRO A 83 5.26 -7.48 13.54
CA PRO A 83 5.03 -8.72 14.32
C PRO A 83 6.12 -9.03 15.33
N ALA A 84 7.37 -8.73 15.00
CA ALA A 84 8.49 -8.99 15.92
C ALA A 84 8.42 -8.16 17.20
N MET A 85 7.69 -7.03 17.19
CA MET A 85 7.56 -6.14 18.33
C MET A 85 6.29 -6.38 19.13
N GLY A 86 5.37 -7.17 18.60
CA GLY A 86 4.09 -7.46 19.21
C GLY A 86 3.05 -6.35 19.01
N PRO A 87 1.77 -6.67 19.27
CA PRO A 87 0.67 -5.74 18.99
C PRO A 87 0.55 -4.60 19.99
N GLU A 88 1.20 -4.70 21.15
CA GLU A 88 1.11 -3.71 22.23
C GLU A 88 2.09 -2.56 22.09
N ILE A 89 3.03 -2.66 21.16
CA ILE A 89 4.05 -1.63 20.98
C ILE A 89 3.51 -0.53 20.08
N SER A 90 3.67 0.71 20.53
CA SER A 90 3.31 1.88 19.73
C SER A 90 4.36 2.11 18.65
N ILE A 91 3.91 2.16 17.41
CA ILE A 91 4.81 2.34 16.26
C ILE A 91 4.95 3.83 15.96
N PRO A 92 6.18 4.36 15.85
CA PRO A 92 6.38 5.76 15.49
C PRO A 92 5.72 6.13 14.17
N LYS A 93 5.15 7.32 14.10
CA LYS A 93 4.43 7.78 12.90
C LYS A 93 5.32 7.89 11.67
N ARG A 94 6.63 8.02 11.87
CA ARG A 94 7.58 8.08 10.74
C ARG A 94 7.76 6.72 10.05
N VAL A 95 7.32 5.63 10.67
CA VAL A 95 7.39 4.30 10.08
C VAL A 95 6.19 4.15 9.14
N ARG A 96 6.39 4.55 7.92
CA ARG A 96 5.33 4.59 6.93
C ARG A 96 5.89 4.51 5.52
N VAL A 97 5.03 4.17 4.56
CA VAL A 97 5.30 4.35 3.14
C VAL A 97 4.47 5.52 2.62
N ASP A 98 4.89 6.10 1.50
CA ASP A 98 4.16 7.21 0.91
C ASP A 98 2.83 6.74 0.35
N SER A 99 1.81 7.56 0.55
CA SER A 99 0.49 7.33 -0.03
C SER A 99 0.21 8.42 -1.07
N TYR A 100 -0.61 8.06 -2.07
CA TYR A 100 -0.93 8.94 -3.17
C TYR A 100 -2.44 9.00 -3.37
N PRO A 101 -2.98 10.17 -3.76
CA PRO A 101 -4.40 10.28 -4.00
C PRO A 101 -4.83 9.40 -5.18
N THR A 102 -6.04 8.86 -5.09
CA THR A 102 -6.61 8.03 -6.14
C THR A 102 -7.93 8.61 -6.60
N GLN A 103 -8.27 8.30 -7.85
CA GLN A 103 -9.54 8.70 -8.44
C GLN A 103 -9.96 7.60 -9.41
N GLU A 104 -11.21 7.18 -9.32
CA GLU A 104 -11.77 6.21 -10.24
C GLU A 104 -12.58 6.93 -11.31
N LYS A 105 -12.36 6.55 -12.57
CA LYS A 105 -13.09 7.07 -13.71
C LYS A 105 -13.50 5.94 -14.62
N TYR A 106 -14.65 6.09 -15.24
CA TYR A 106 -15.25 5.10 -16.12
C TYR A 106 -15.32 5.61 -17.55
#